data_1a67e6f0b5f2ec40d06a0af9bffc31fe
#
_entry.id   1a67e6f0b5f2ec40d06a0af9bffc31fe
#
_cell.length_a   1.000
_cell.length_b   1.000
_cell.length_c   1.000
_cell.angle_alpha   90.00
_cell.angle_beta   90.00
_cell.angle_gamma   90.00
#
_symmetry.space_group_name_H-M   'P 1'
#
loop_
_entity.id
_entity.type
_entity.pdbx_description
1 polymer ?
#
loop_
_entity_poly.entity_id
_entity_poly.type
_entity_poly.pdbx_seq_one_letter_code
_entity_poly.pdbx_strand_id
1 'polypeptide(L)'
;MRLTRNTFTAVLLLILCQISLPAFSQLGIPITISKPKEYEERVLRSEKSEDSKFTLPKRFIQNTVTHYNYYFNANTKLNEVLERAKEGFKDDYSELLPFYNYSLDVTAGDSIQLDSITYKSSSGIALHDLRNDWVDNLYLLWGASFYLQKKFDSAYLMFQFINYAFAPKEKDGYYLTIGSARDGNSAYSIATKEKSSIAKKIFSEPPSRNDAFIWQIRNFLAQDQFAEASSLIVALKNDPVFPKRLLNDLAEVQ
;
A
#
# COMPACT_ATOMS: atom_id res chain seq x y z
N MET A 1 -19.21 52.28 -24.20
CA MET A 1 -18.33 51.38 -24.98
C MET A 1 -19.04 50.02 -25.07
N ARG A 2 -19.65 49.68 -26.23
CA ARG A 2 -20.39 48.43 -26.42
C ARG A 2 -19.37 47.32 -26.71
N LEU A 3 -19.15 46.43 -25.78
CA LEU A 3 -18.37 45.20 -26.05
C LEU A 3 -19.11 44.39 -27.11
N THR A 4 -18.43 44.12 -28.21
CA THR A 4 -18.98 43.30 -29.28
C THR A 4 -19.15 41.84 -28.78
N ARG A 5 -20.15 41.11 -29.29
CA ARG A 5 -20.48 39.73 -28.90
C ARG A 5 -19.24 38.80 -28.92
N ASN A 6 -18.29 39.08 -29.81
CA ASN A 6 -17.08 38.30 -29.92
C ASN A 6 -16.04 38.57 -28.82
N THR A 7 -15.98 39.81 -28.28
CA THR A 7 -15.10 40.09 -27.14
C THR A 7 -15.67 39.53 -25.84
N PHE A 8 -17.00 39.45 -25.68
CA PHE A 8 -17.64 38.83 -24.53
C PHE A 8 -17.38 37.30 -24.53
N THR A 9 -17.52 36.64 -25.69
CA THR A 9 -17.22 35.19 -25.79
C THR A 9 -15.73 34.87 -25.58
N ALA A 10 -14.82 35.73 -26.05
CA ALA A 10 -13.39 35.58 -25.80
C ALA A 10 -13.02 35.73 -24.31
N VAL A 11 -13.63 36.71 -23.63
CA VAL A 11 -13.43 36.92 -22.19
C VAL A 11 -14.02 35.74 -21.38
N LEU A 12 -15.21 35.23 -21.77
CA LEU A 12 -15.84 34.09 -21.11
C LEU A 12 -14.99 32.80 -21.29
N LEU A 13 -14.43 32.59 -22.48
CA LEU A 13 -13.50 31.47 -22.74
C LEU A 13 -12.19 31.57 -21.94
N LEU A 14 -11.66 32.79 -21.78
CA LEU A 14 -10.48 33.04 -20.95
C LEU A 14 -10.75 32.80 -19.48
N ILE A 15 -11.92 33.16 -18.97
CA ILE A 15 -12.34 32.90 -17.59
C ILE A 15 -12.57 31.40 -17.38
N LEU A 16 -13.19 30.70 -18.34
CA LEU A 16 -13.36 29.24 -18.29
C LEU A 16 -12.03 28.51 -18.32
N CYS A 17 -11.05 28.97 -19.08
CA CYS A 17 -9.68 28.41 -19.04
C CYS A 17 -8.97 28.65 -17.71
N GLN A 18 -9.26 29.71 -17.00
CA GLN A 18 -8.68 29.97 -15.68
C GLN A 18 -9.30 29.10 -14.58
N ILE A 19 -10.54 28.65 -14.75
CA ILE A 19 -11.24 27.75 -13.79
C ILE A 19 -10.84 26.29 -14.00
N SER A 20 -10.33 25.91 -15.16
CA SER A 20 -9.93 24.53 -15.48
C SER A 20 -8.48 24.18 -15.13
N LEU A 21 -7.75 25.03 -14.45
CA LEU A 21 -6.43 24.77 -13.90
C LEU A 21 -6.45 25.13 -12.42
N PRO A 22 -6.53 24.24 -11.48
CA PRO A 22 -5.56 23.22 -11.15
C PRO A 22 -6.16 21.99 -10.45
N ALA A 23 -6.50 20.99 -11.15
CA ALA A 23 -6.85 19.71 -10.51
C ALA A 23 -5.74 18.65 -10.62
N PHE A 24 -4.57 19.02 -11.10
CA PHE A 24 -3.39 18.14 -11.13
C PHE A 24 -2.29 18.64 -10.20
N SER A 25 -2.66 19.18 -9.03
CA SER A 25 -1.66 19.42 -8.03
C SER A 25 -1.50 18.16 -7.17
N GLN A 26 -0.44 17.42 -7.47
CA GLN A 26 0.36 16.79 -6.43
C GLN A 26 -0.41 15.86 -5.49
N LEU A 27 -0.70 14.68 -5.95
CA LEU A 27 -0.74 13.50 -5.08
C LEU A 27 0.69 13.14 -4.61
N GLY A 28 1.48 14.12 -4.29
CA GLY A 28 2.67 13.99 -3.48
C GLY A 28 2.24 14.09 -2.04
N ILE A 29 1.61 13.03 -1.53
CA ILE A 29 1.28 12.99 -0.12
C ILE A 29 2.60 12.74 0.58
N PRO A 30 3.09 13.68 1.40
CA PRO A 30 4.25 13.41 2.20
C PRO A 30 3.86 12.36 3.23
N ILE A 31 4.20 11.10 2.95
CA ILE A 31 4.24 10.08 3.99
C ILE A 31 5.38 10.53 4.91
N THR A 32 5.06 11.40 5.86
CA THR A 32 6.05 11.90 6.80
C THR A 32 6.26 10.82 7.85
N ILE A 33 7.32 10.06 7.68
CA ILE A 33 7.80 9.15 8.72
C ILE A 33 8.47 10.05 9.76
N SER A 34 7.79 10.29 10.88
CA SER A 34 8.38 11.03 11.98
C SER A 34 9.48 10.19 12.63
N LYS A 35 10.64 10.80 12.85
CA LYS A 35 11.71 10.15 13.62
C LYS A 35 11.23 9.84 15.03
N PRO A 36 11.54 8.65 15.58
CA PRO A 36 11.36 8.41 17.01
C PRO A 36 12.18 9.44 17.79
N LYS A 37 11.62 9.99 18.88
CA LYS A 37 12.25 11.05 19.70
C LYS A 37 13.69 10.76 20.12
N GLU A 38 14.01 9.50 20.36
CA GLU A 38 15.36 9.04 20.74
C GLU A 38 16.41 9.23 19.63
N TYR A 39 15.98 9.52 18.40
CA TYR A 39 16.83 9.59 17.22
C TYR A 39 16.77 10.94 16.50
N GLU A 40 16.06 11.94 17.04
CA GLU A 40 15.85 13.24 16.38
C GLU A 40 17.18 13.92 15.97
N GLU A 41 18.20 13.82 16.80
CA GLU A 41 19.51 14.43 16.55
C GLU A 41 20.45 13.57 15.68
N ARG A 42 20.04 12.35 15.33
CA ARG A 42 20.89 11.43 14.56
C ARG A 42 20.42 11.35 13.12
N VAL A 43 21.37 11.32 12.18
CA VAL A 43 21.08 10.97 10.79
C VAL A 43 20.80 9.47 10.72
N LEU A 44 19.59 9.11 10.30
CA LEU A 44 19.14 7.73 10.25
C LEU A 44 19.73 6.98 9.05
N ARG A 45 19.68 5.65 9.09
CA ARG A 45 20.18 4.81 7.99
C ARG A 45 19.34 4.93 6.73
N SER A 46 18.04 5.13 6.88
CA SER A 46 17.14 5.41 5.76
C SER A 46 17.54 6.68 4.98
N GLU A 47 17.95 7.73 5.68
CA GLU A 47 18.41 9.00 5.10
C GLU A 47 19.74 8.87 4.36
N LYS A 48 20.57 7.88 4.73
CA LYS A 48 21.90 7.60 4.14
C LYS A 48 21.89 6.46 3.13
N SER A 49 20.71 5.97 2.72
CA SER A 49 20.62 4.79 1.85
C SER A 49 21.32 5.00 0.51
N GLU A 50 21.28 6.20 -0.04
CA GLU A 50 21.93 6.52 -1.32
C GLU A 50 23.45 6.65 -1.20
N ASP A 51 23.96 7.19 -0.09
CA ASP A 51 25.37 7.51 0.11
C ASP A 51 26.22 6.33 0.57
N SER A 52 25.61 5.24 1.02
CA SER A 52 26.31 4.13 1.65
C SER A 52 26.26 2.84 0.82
N LYS A 53 27.37 2.09 0.77
CA LYS A 53 27.36 0.74 0.17
C LYS A 53 26.55 -0.22 1.05
N PHE A 54 25.57 -0.87 0.45
CA PHE A 54 24.75 -1.90 1.11
C PHE A 54 25.33 -3.29 0.79
N THR A 55 26.37 -3.67 1.56
CA THR A 55 27.09 -4.96 1.39
C THR A 55 26.24 -6.12 1.85
N LEU A 56 26.54 -7.33 1.35
CA LEU A 56 25.81 -8.57 1.73
C LEU A 56 25.78 -8.83 3.24
N PRO A 57 26.88 -8.71 4.02
CA PRO A 57 26.80 -8.87 5.48
C PRO A 57 25.93 -7.83 6.15
N LYS A 58 26.00 -6.56 5.72
CA LYS A 58 25.18 -5.47 6.24
C LYS A 58 23.69 -5.70 5.95
N ARG A 59 23.38 -6.18 4.72
CA ARG A 59 22.02 -6.56 4.31
C ARG A 59 21.48 -7.70 5.18
N PHE A 60 22.27 -8.75 5.39
CA PHE A 60 21.85 -9.88 6.22
C PHE A 60 21.50 -9.45 7.65
N ILE A 61 22.38 -8.68 8.31
CA ILE A 61 22.15 -8.20 9.68
C ILE A 61 20.89 -7.30 9.72
N GLN A 62 20.77 -6.35 8.79
CA GLN A 62 19.63 -5.45 8.79
C GLN A 62 18.32 -6.18 8.49
N ASN A 63 18.31 -7.10 7.54
CA ASN A 63 17.12 -7.91 7.25
C ASN A 63 16.69 -8.72 8.48
N THR A 64 17.64 -9.35 9.18
CA THR A 64 17.35 -10.12 10.40
C THR A 64 16.76 -9.23 11.50
N VAL A 65 17.37 -8.07 11.77
CA VAL A 65 16.87 -7.15 12.79
C VAL A 65 15.50 -6.58 12.42
N THR A 66 15.30 -6.20 11.15
CA THR A 66 14.00 -5.68 10.69
C THR A 66 12.93 -6.74 10.78
N HIS A 67 13.23 -7.97 10.36
CA HIS A 67 12.29 -9.09 10.44
C HIS A 67 11.83 -9.33 11.87
N TYR A 68 12.75 -9.66 12.77
CA TYR A 68 12.39 -10.14 14.12
C TYR A 68 11.92 -9.02 15.05
N ASN A 69 12.51 -7.84 14.99
CA ASN A 69 12.20 -6.77 15.96
C ASN A 69 11.03 -5.89 15.53
N TYR A 70 10.81 -5.75 14.23
CA TYR A 70 9.78 -4.83 13.71
C TYR A 70 8.65 -5.57 13.01
N TYR A 71 8.94 -6.28 11.93
CA TYR A 71 7.91 -6.96 11.15
C TYR A 71 7.17 -8.03 11.97
N PHE A 72 7.89 -8.97 12.53
CA PHE A 72 7.29 -10.08 13.30
C PHE A 72 6.42 -9.56 14.45
N ASN A 73 6.95 -8.61 15.23
CA ASN A 73 6.20 -8.04 16.35
C ASN A 73 4.98 -7.22 15.90
N ALA A 74 5.07 -6.48 14.80
CA ALA A 74 3.94 -5.75 14.24
C ALA A 74 2.88 -6.69 13.66
N ASN A 75 3.30 -7.72 12.93
CA ASN A 75 2.42 -8.73 12.36
C ASN A 75 1.70 -9.56 13.44
N THR A 76 2.41 -9.95 14.50
CA THR A 76 1.80 -10.64 15.64
C THR A 76 0.70 -9.79 16.28
N LYS A 77 0.97 -8.50 16.50
CA LYS A 77 -0.05 -7.58 17.04
C LYS A 77 -1.25 -7.40 16.11
N LEU A 78 -1.03 -7.35 14.79
CA LEU A 78 -2.11 -7.28 13.82
C LEU A 78 -3.03 -8.51 13.92
N ASN A 79 -2.42 -9.68 13.97
CA ASN A 79 -3.16 -10.94 14.13
C ASN A 79 -3.91 -10.99 15.46
N GLU A 80 -3.32 -10.54 16.57
CA GLU A 80 -3.99 -10.46 17.87
C GLU A 80 -5.22 -9.55 17.86
N VAL A 81 -5.16 -8.40 17.16
CA VAL A 81 -6.31 -7.50 16.98
C VAL A 81 -7.42 -8.20 16.21
N LEU A 82 -7.07 -8.86 15.10
CA LEU A 82 -8.04 -9.59 14.28
C LEU A 82 -8.66 -10.77 15.04
N GLU A 83 -7.87 -11.56 15.76
CA GLU A 83 -8.39 -12.70 16.53
C GLU A 83 -9.33 -12.24 17.65
N ARG A 84 -8.98 -11.17 18.40
CA ARG A 84 -9.91 -10.61 19.40
C ARG A 84 -11.23 -10.13 18.78
N ALA A 85 -11.15 -9.49 17.61
CA ALA A 85 -12.34 -9.03 16.91
C ALA A 85 -13.22 -10.20 16.45
N LYS A 86 -12.60 -11.31 15.99
CA LYS A 86 -13.31 -12.53 15.60
C LYS A 86 -13.92 -13.26 16.80
N GLU A 87 -13.19 -13.39 17.91
CA GLU A 87 -13.71 -14.01 19.14
C GLU A 87 -14.93 -13.30 19.72
N GLY A 88 -14.97 -11.97 19.58
CA GLY A 88 -16.11 -11.15 20.00
C GLY A 88 -17.27 -11.13 19.01
N PHE A 89 -17.09 -11.65 17.79
CA PHE A 89 -18.09 -11.59 16.74
C PHE A 89 -19.22 -12.61 16.99
N LYS A 90 -20.46 -12.15 16.78
CA LYS A 90 -21.66 -13.01 16.85
C LYS A 90 -22.47 -12.83 15.59
N ASP A 91 -22.79 -13.94 14.94
CA ASP A 91 -23.67 -13.94 13.78
C ASP A 91 -25.09 -13.52 14.19
N ASP A 92 -25.67 -12.59 13.43
CA ASP A 92 -27.09 -12.28 13.50
C ASP A 92 -27.81 -12.96 12.33
N TYR A 93 -28.46 -14.07 12.62
CA TYR A 93 -29.19 -14.85 11.61
C TYR A 93 -30.51 -14.21 11.18
N SER A 94 -30.88 -13.05 11.73
CA SER A 94 -32.03 -12.27 11.25
C SER A 94 -31.71 -11.36 10.07
N GLU A 95 -30.42 -11.15 9.79
CA GLU A 95 -29.90 -10.33 8.68
C GLU A 95 -29.02 -11.14 7.74
N LEU A 96 -28.62 -10.51 6.63
CA LEU A 96 -27.61 -11.09 5.74
C LEU A 96 -26.27 -11.14 6.49
N LEU A 97 -25.73 -12.35 6.64
CA LEU A 97 -24.46 -12.52 7.33
C LEU A 97 -23.33 -11.78 6.61
N PRO A 98 -22.49 -11.02 7.35
CA PRO A 98 -21.32 -10.40 6.75
C PRO A 98 -20.30 -11.46 6.31
N PHE A 99 -19.54 -11.17 5.28
CA PHE A 99 -18.53 -12.08 4.76
C PHE A 99 -17.39 -12.31 5.75
N TYR A 100 -16.97 -11.24 6.44
CA TYR A 100 -15.95 -11.33 7.48
C TYR A 100 -16.57 -11.55 8.85
N ASN A 101 -16.02 -12.47 9.63
CA ASN A 101 -16.41 -12.73 11.00
C ASN A 101 -15.78 -11.72 11.99
N TYR A 102 -15.66 -10.47 11.58
CA TYR A 102 -15.28 -9.32 12.41
C TYR A 102 -15.82 -8.02 11.80
N SER A 103 -15.96 -7.00 12.61
CA SER A 103 -16.39 -5.67 12.20
C SER A 103 -15.24 -4.67 12.32
N LEU A 104 -15.15 -3.76 11.35
CA LEU A 104 -14.17 -2.66 11.41
C LEU A 104 -14.42 -1.71 12.58
N ASP A 105 -15.65 -1.62 13.08
CA ASP A 105 -15.95 -0.83 14.28
C ASP A 105 -15.31 -1.44 15.52
N VAL A 106 -15.29 -2.76 15.61
CA VAL A 106 -14.63 -3.48 16.71
C VAL A 106 -13.11 -3.34 16.62
N THR A 107 -12.53 -3.54 15.44
CA THR A 107 -11.07 -3.38 15.27
C THR A 107 -10.62 -1.95 15.52
N ALA A 108 -11.39 -0.95 15.08
CA ALA A 108 -11.06 0.46 15.32
C ALA A 108 -11.06 0.82 16.81
N GLY A 109 -11.84 0.12 17.63
CA GLY A 109 -11.82 0.25 19.10
C GLY A 109 -10.47 -0.13 19.73
N ASP A 110 -9.68 -0.99 19.06
CA ASP A 110 -8.36 -1.43 19.53
C ASP A 110 -7.22 -0.49 19.05
N SER A 111 -7.50 0.81 19.02
CA SER A 111 -6.64 1.85 18.45
C SER A 111 -5.22 1.85 19.03
N ILE A 112 -5.06 1.59 20.33
CA ILE A 112 -3.75 1.56 21.00
C ILE A 112 -2.84 0.48 20.39
N GLN A 113 -3.36 -0.70 20.10
CA GLN A 113 -2.58 -1.78 19.48
C GLN A 113 -2.29 -1.47 18.01
N LEU A 114 -3.27 -0.91 17.29
CA LEU A 114 -3.11 -0.49 15.92
C LEU A 114 -2.09 0.65 15.78
N ASP A 115 -2.09 1.62 16.69
CA ASP A 115 -1.06 2.68 16.73
C ASP A 115 0.34 2.11 17.06
N SER A 116 0.41 1.08 17.90
CA SER A 116 1.67 0.37 18.15
C SER A 116 2.20 -0.33 16.90
N ILE A 117 1.33 -0.88 16.03
CA ILE A 117 1.71 -1.45 14.73
C ILE A 117 2.27 -0.36 13.82
N THR A 118 1.56 0.77 13.72
CA THR A 118 2.00 1.95 12.95
C THR A 118 3.37 2.43 13.42
N TYR A 119 3.58 2.57 14.73
CA TYR A 119 4.86 2.99 15.31
C TYR A 119 5.99 2.00 15.00
N LYS A 120 5.75 0.70 15.17
CA LYS A 120 6.76 -0.34 14.86
C LYS A 120 7.11 -0.35 13.36
N SER A 121 6.13 -0.26 12.50
CA SER A 121 6.32 -0.26 11.05
C SER A 121 7.11 0.97 10.59
N SER A 122 6.71 2.17 11.01
CA SER A 122 7.39 3.41 10.66
C SER A 122 8.81 3.47 11.23
N SER A 123 9.01 3.05 12.49
CA SER A 123 10.33 2.97 13.10
C SER A 123 11.25 1.96 12.39
N GLY A 124 10.72 0.80 12.01
CA GLY A 124 11.45 -0.21 11.25
C GLY A 124 11.95 0.31 9.90
N ILE A 125 11.14 1.10 9.22
CA ILE A 125 11.52 1.76 7.96
C ILE A 125 12.56 2.85 8.20
N ALA A 126 12.34 3.74 9.17
CA ALA A 126 13.22 4.88 9.43
C ALA A 126 14.62 4.46 9.92
N LEU A 127 14.72 3.44 10.76
CA LEU A 127 15.97 3.01 11.38
C LEU A 127 16.85 2.13 10.49
N HIS A 128 16.32 1.63 9.37
CA HIS A 128 17.04 0.71 8.50
C HIS A 128 17.23 1.30 7.10
N ASP A 129 18.11 0.67 6.32
CA ASP A 129 18.35 1.02 4.93
C ASP A 129 17.10 0.69 4.10
N LEU A 130 16.64 1.62 3.26
CA LEU A 130 15.43 1.45 2.43
C LEU A 130 15.55 0.32 1.38
N ARG A 131 16.76 -0.19 1.14
CA ARG A 131 17.00 -1.39 0.31
C ARG A 131 16.84 -2.71 1.06
N ASN A 132 16.42 -2.65 2.33
CA ASN A 132 16.09 -3.82 3.15
C ASN A 132 14.88 -4.56 2.55
N ASP A 133 14.94 -5.89 2.59
CA ASP A 133 13.92 -6.77 1.95
C ASP A 133 12.56 -6.76 2.68
N TRP A 134 12.44 -6.13 3.85
CA TRP A 134 11.23 -6.08 4.68
C TRP A 134 10.52 -4.72 4.67
N VAL A 135 11.02 -3.76 3.91
CA VAL A 135 10.47 -2.41 3.89
C VAL A 135 9.05 -2.38 3.31
N ASP A 136 8.81 -3.09 2.21
CA ASP A 136 7.48 -3.22 1.61
C ASP A 136 6.49 -3.94 2.54
N ASN A 137 6.93 -4.97 3.24
CA ASN A 137 6.12 -5.68 4.24
C ASN A 137 5.73 -4.75 5.41
N LEU A 138 6.64 -3.89 5.87
CA LEU A 138 6.34 -2.91 6.91
C LEU A 138 5.33 -1.85 6.45
N TYR A 139 5.44 -1.37 5.21
CA TYR A 139 4.43 -0.48 4.64
C TYR A 139 3.06 -1.16 4.53
N LEU A 140 3.03 -2.47 4.18
CA LEU A 140 1.79 -3.24 4.13
C LEU A 140 1.11 -3.31 5.50
N LEU A 141 1.85 -3.65 6.56
CA LEU A 141 1.33 -3.68 7.92
C LEU A 141 0.85 -2.29 8.39
N TRP A 142 1.56 -1.24 8.00
CA TRP A 142 1.15 0.13 8.30
C TRP A 142 -0.17 0.48 7.62
N GLY A 143 -0.32 0.16 6.33
CA GLY A 143 -1.58 0.34 5.59
C GLY A 143 -2.72 -0.49 6.17
N ALA A 144 -2.47 -1.76 6.50
CA ALA A 144 -3.46 -2.63 7.15
C ALA A 144 -3.91 -2.10 8.52
N SER A 145 -2.98 -1.54 9.30
CA SER A 145 -3.30 -0.89 10.57
C SER A 145 -4.23 0.31 10.38
N PHE A 146 -4.00 1.15 9.36
CA PHE A 146 -4.89 2.26 9.04
C PHE A 146 -6.27 1.79 8.57
N TYR A 147 -6.32 0.74 7.75
CA TYR A 147 -7.57 0.14 7.30
C TYR A 147 -8.43 -0.33 8.50
N LEU A 148 -7.82 -1.07 9.42
CA LEU A 148 -8.50 -1.56 10.63
C LEU A 148 -8.92 -0.44 11.61
N GLN A 149 -8.29 0.75 11.52
CA GLN A 149 -8.70 1.96 12.22
C GLN A 149 -9.77 2.77 11.47
N LYS A 150 -10.27 2.29 10.32
CA LYS A 150 -11.17 3.02 9.41
C LYS A 150 -10.58 4.34 8.88
N LYS A 151 -9.25 4.48 8.89
CA LYS A 151 -8.51 5.59 8.27
C LYS A 151 -8.24 5.27 6.78
N PHE A 152 -9.30 5.15 6.01
CA PHE A 152 -9.27 4.60 4.65
C PHE A 152 -8.39 5.37 3.69
N ASP A 153 -8.38 6.71 3.76
CA ASP A 153 -7.52 7.55 2.93
C ASP A 153 -6.03 7.26 3.20
N SER A 154 -5.66 7.17 4.48
CA SER A 154 -4.28 6.85 4.87
C SER A 154 -3.89 5.44 4.45
N ALA A 155 -4.79 4.46 4.57
CA ALA A 155 -4.58 3.10 4.11
C ALA A 155 -4.37 3.06 2.59
N TYR A 156 -5.25 3.73 1.84
CA TYR A 156 -5.14 3.87 0.39
C TYR A 156 -3.77 4.37 -0.04
N LEU A 157 -3.25 5.40 0.63
CA LEU A 157 -1.95 5.97 0.33
C LEU A 157 -0.79 5.02 0.56
N MET A 158 -0.84 4.24 1.65
CA MET A 158 0.17 3.21 1.92
C MET A 158 0.17 2.14 0.84
N PHE A 159 -1.00 1.63 0.44
CA PHE A 159 -1.11 0.62 -0.60
C PHE A 159 -0.71 1.16 -1.98
N GLN A 160 -1.11 2.38 -2.32
CA GLN A 160 -0.67 3.06 -3.55
C GLN A 160 0.85 3.24 -3.58
N PHE A 161 1.44 3.67 -2.47
CA PHE A 161 2.89 3.83 -2.36
C PHE A 161 3.61 2.51 -2.62
N ILE A 162 3.15 1.39 -2.02
CA ILE A 162 3.73 0.06 -2.27
C ILE A 162 3.61 -0.29 -3.76
N ASN A 163 2.45 -0.08 -4.35
CA ASN A 163 2.20 -0.40 -5.76
C ASN A 163 3.10 0.39 -6.70
N TYR A 164 3.42 1.63 -6.37
CA TYR A 164 4.29 2.50 -7.15
C TYR A 164 5.78 2.26 -6.86
N ALA A 165 6.19 2.34 -5.61
CA ALA A 165 7.61 2.32 -5.21
C ALA A 165 8.27 0.95 -5.42
N PHE A 166 7.51 -0.13 -5.29
CA PHE A 166 7.98 -1.50 -5.45
C PHE A 166 7.51 -2.14 -6.76
N ALA A 167 7.08 -1.33 -7.73
CA ALA A 167 6.79 -1.80 -9.07
C ALA A 167 8.03 -2.46 -9.70
N PRO A 168 7.85 -3.49 -10.53
CA PRO A 168 8.97 -4.10 -11.25
C PRO A 168 9.69 -3.04 -12.07
N LYS A 169 10.99 -2.88 -11.84
CA LYS A 169 11.84 -2.01 -12.64
C LYS A 169 12.22 -2.79 -13.89
N GLU A 170 11.59 -2.50 -15.00
CA GLU A 170 12.07 -2.98 -16.31
C GLU A 170 13.35 -2.22 -16.67
N LYS A 171 14.29 -2.89 -17.38
CA LYS A 171 15.60 -2.36 -17.68
C LYS A 171 15.60 -0.98 -18.36
N ASP A 172 14.51 -0.65 -19.08
CA ASP A 172 14.35 0.60 -19.82
C ASP A 172 12.98 1.28 -19.54
N GLY A 173 12.25 0.87 -18.52
CA GLY A 173 10.87 1.26 -18.27
C GLY A 173 10.62 2.03 -16.97
N TYR A 174 11.60 2.79 -16.50
CA TYR A 174 11.50 3.56 -15.25
C TYR A 174 10.30 4.52 -15.21
N TYR A 175 9.72 4.86 -16.36
CA TYR A 175 8.66 5.84 -16.54
C TYR A 175 7.33 5.24 -16.96
N LEU A 176 7.20 3.90 -17.05
CA LEU A 176 5.96 3.28 -17.49
C LEU A 176 4.95 3.27 -16.36
N THR A 177 3.80 3.86 -16.64
CA THR A 177 2.62 3.76 -15.77
C THR A 177 2.19 2.30 -15.65
N ILE A 178 1.66 1.92 -14.50
CA ILE A 178 1.03 0.61 -14.30
C ILE A 178 0.00 0.39 -15.43
N GLY A 179 0.14 -0.71 -16.18
CA GLY A 179 -0.75 -1.01 -17.29
C GLY A 179 -0.36 -0.46 -18.67
N SER A 180 0.83 0.14 -18.85
CA SER A 180 1.31 0.51 -20.18
C SER A 180 2.00 -0.66 -20.88
N ALA A 181 1.54 -1.03 -22.08
CA ALA A 181 2.21 -2.02 -22.94
C ALA A 181 3.35 -1.34 -23.68
N ARG A 182 4.55 -1.91 -23.63
CA ARG A 182 5.72 -1.36 -24.31
C ARG A 182 5.77 -1.68 -25.81
N ASP A 183 5.26 -2.81 -26.24
CA ASP A 183 5.42 -3.31 -27.62
C ASP A 183 4.15 -3.97 -28.18
N GLY A 184 2.99 -3.39 -28.05
CA GLY A 184 1.78 -3.82 -28.77
C GLY A 184 1.31 -5.29 -28.64
N ASN A 185 2.12 -6.15 -28.02
CA ASN A 185 1.92 -7.60 -27.96
C ASN A 185 2.00 -8.20 -26.56
N SER A 186 2.31 -7.43 -25.52
CA SER A 186 2.28 -7.96 -24.15
C SER A 186 0.98 -7.61 -23.47
N ALA A 187 0.30 -8.62 -22.96
CA ALA A 187 -0.80 -8.42 -22.03
C ALA A 187 -0.33 -7.53 -20.89
N TYR A 188 -1.14 -6.53 -20.53
CA TYR A 188 -0.85 -5.65 -19.41
C TYR A 188 -0.69 -6.48 -18.15
N SER A 189 0.51 -6.49 -17.57
CA SER A 189 0.78 -7.16 -16.31
C SER A 189 0.93 -6.10 -15.23
N ILE A 190 0.03 -6.07 -14.27
CA ILE A 190 0.11 -5.20 -13.09
C ILE A 190 0.73 -5.92 -11.89
N ALA A 191 0.62 -7.26 -11.85
CA ALA A 191 1.16 -8.06 -10.79
C ALA A 191 2.69 -8.21 -10.89
N THR A 192 3.34 -8.37 -9.76
CA THR A 192 4.78 -8.64 -9.68
C THR A 192 5.04 -10.12 -9.67
N LYS A 193 5.93 -10.60 -10.56
CA LYS A 193 6.35 -11.99 -10.57
C LYS A 193 7.14 -12.31 -9.30
N GLU A 194 6.61 -13.22 -8.50
CA GLU A 194 7.26 -13.69 -7.28
C GLU A 194 8.35 -14.71 -7.63
N LYS A 195 9.61 -14.35 -7.36
CA LYS A 195 10.74 -15.28 -7.56
C LYS A 195 10.77 -16.33 -6.45
N SER A 196 10.47 -17.56 -6.79
CA SER A 196 10.49 -18.69 -5.87
C SER A 196 11.77 -19.50 -6.00
N SER A 197 12.89 -19.09 -5.38
CA SER A 197 13.98 -20.01 -5.08
C SER A 197 13.78 -20.57 -3.67
N ILE A 198 14.16 -21.84 -3.44
CA ILE A 198 14.02 -22.52 -2.14
C ILE A 198 14.70 -21.71 -1.03
N ALA A 199 15.92 -21.21 -1.30
CA ALA A 199 16.65 -20.36 -0.35
C ALA A 199 15.91 -19.05 -0.03
N LYS A 200 15.26 -18.40 -1.01
CA LYS A 200 14.47 -17.20 -0.77
C LYS A 200 13.21 -17.47 0.03
N LYS A 201 12.54 -18.60 -0.15
CA LYS A 201 11.36 -18.98 0.64
C LYS A 201 11.67 -19.17 2.12
N ILE A 202 12.91 -19.56 2.45
CA ILE A 202 13.34 -19.76 3.85
C ILE A 202 13.74 -18.44 4.52
N PHE A 203 14.33 -17.50 3.77
CA PHE A 203 14.95 -16.29 4.32
C PHE A 203 14.26 -14.99 3.99
N SER A 204 13.26 -14.98 3.13
CA SER A 204 12.52 -13.78 2.77
C SER A 204 11.06 -14.09 2.44
N GLU A 205 10.18 -13.19 2.82
CA GLU A 205 8.78 -13.19 2.38
C GLU A 205 8.67 -12.81 0.89
N PRO A 206 7.55 -13.19 0.23
CA PRO A 206 7.24 -12.67 -1.10
C PRO A 206 7.11 -11.14 -1.07
N PRO A 207 7.32 -10.46 -2.21
CA PRO A 207 7.07 -9.03 -2.30
C PRO A 207 5.62 -8.68 -1.95
N SER A 208 5.42 -7.70 -1.07
CA SER A 208 4.10 -7.29 -0.57
C SER A 208 3.25 -6.53 -1.59
N ARG A 209 3.77 -6.25 -2.79
CA ARG A 209 3.04 -5.49 -3.80
C ARG A 209 1.75 -6.17 -4.25
N ASN A 210 1.78 -7.48 -4.45
CA ASN A 210 0.58 -8.23 -4.84
C ASN A 210 -0.45 -8.28 -3.70
N ASP A 211 0.02 -8.39 -2.46
CA ASP A 211 -0.82 -8.33 -1.26
C ASP A 211 -1.46 -6.94 -1.11
N ALA A 212 -0.72 -5.89 -1.44
CA ALA A 212 -1.23 -4.52 -1.38
C ALA A 212 -2.42 -4.29 -2.32
N PHE A 213 -2.50 -4.98 -3.46
CA PHE A 213 -3.69 -4.91 -4.32
C PHE A 213 -4.92 -5.50 -3.64
N ILE A 214 -4.79 -6.62 -2.94
CA ILE A 214 -5.91 -7.22 -2.20
C ILE A 214 -6.39 -6.28 -1.09
N TRP A 215 -5.47 -5.72 -0.31
CA TRP A 215 -5.81 -4.73 0.71
C TRP A 215 -6.43 -3.46 0.13
N GLN A 216 -6.00 -3.05 -1.06
CA GLN A 216 -6.60 -1.92 -1.77
C GLN A 216 -8.05 -2.19 -2.17
N ILE A 217 -8.34 -3.40 -2.67
CA ILE A 217 -9.71 -3.82 -2.98
C ILE A 217 -10.57 -3.81 -1.72
N ARG A 218 -10.08 -4.38 -0.60
CA ARG A 218 -10.78 -4.33 0.69
C ARG A 218 -11.06 -2.89 1.13
N ASN A 219 -10.10 -2.00 0.91
CA ASN A 219 -10.24 -0.57 1.24
C ASN A 219 -11.29 0.14 0.38
N PHE A 220 -11.41 -0.20 -0.90
CA PHE A 220 -12.47 0.30 -1.78
C PHE A 220 -13.84 -0.23 -1.36
N LEU A 221 -13.94 -1.53 -1.08
CA LEU A 221 -15.20 -2.16 -0.63
C LEU A 221 -15.70 -1.56 0.69
N ALA A 222 -14.80 -1.27 1.62
CA ALA A 222 -15.17 -0.65 2.90
C ALA A 222 -15.66 0.80 2.77
N GLN A 223 -15.49 1.42 1.60
CA GLN A 223 -15.96 2.77 1.26
C GLN A 223 -17.07 2.76 0.21
N ASP A 224 -17.67 1.60 -0.08
CA ASP A 224 -18.68 1.41 -1.13
C ASP A 224 -18.21 1.83 -2.55
N GLN A 225 -16.91 1.86 -2.79
CA GLN A 225 -16.30 2.17 -4.09
C GLN A 225 -16.24 0.90 -4.97
N PHE A 226 -17.42 0.39 -5.32
CA PHE A 226 -17.55 -0.91 -6.01
C PHE A 226 -17.00 -0.89 -7.45
N ALA A 227 -17.03 0.25 -8.12
CA ALA A 227 -16.52 0.38 -9.48
C ALA A 227 -15.00 0.23 -9.53
N GLU A 228 -14.30 0.87 -8.61
CA GLU A 228 -12.84 0.81 -8.45
C GLU A 228 -12.41 -0.59 -8.01
N ALA A 229 -13.10 -1.16 -7.03
CA ALA A 229 -12.86 -2.52 -6.57
C ALA A 229 -13.01 -3.53 -7.72
N SER A 230 -14.14 -3.48 -8.45
CA SER A 230 -14.43 -4.37 -9.57
C SER A 230 -13.40 -4.24 -10.70
N SER A 231 -13.01 -3.02 -11.05
CA SER A 231 -12.00 -2.76 -12.08
C SER A 231 -10.66 -3.41 -11.72
N LEU A 232 -10.24 -3.28 -10.45
CA LEU A 232 -8.99 -3.87 -9.98
C LEU A 232 -9.07 -5.39 -9.90
N ILE A 233 -10.19 -5.97 -9.44
CA ILE A 233 -10.42 -7.41 -9.42
C ILE A 233 -10.31 -8.00 -10.83
N VAL A 234 -10.97 -7.39 -11.82
CA VAL A 234 -10.94 -7.86 -13.21
C VAL A 234 -9.51 -7.79 -13.78
N ALA A 235 -8.79 -6.72 -13.48
CA ALA A 235 -7.41 -6.57 -13.91
C ALA A 235 -6.50 -7.66 -13.32
N LEU A 236 -6.61 -7.94 -12.02
CA LEU A 236 -5.82 -8.98 -11.34
C LEU A 236 -6.19 -10.39 -11.79
N LYS A 237 -7.48 -10.66 -11.95
CA LYS A 237 -7.98 -11.97 -12.40
C LYS A 237 -7.45 -12.36 -13.79
N ASN A 238 -7.30 -11.38 -14.67
CA ASN A 238 -6.81 -11.56 -16.02
C ASN A 238 -5.27 -11.49 -16.13
N ASP A 239 -4.58 -11.14 -15.05
CA ASP A 239 -3.12 -11.02 -15.05
C ASP A 239 -2.45 -12.40 -14.94
N PRO A 240 -1.70 -12.85 -15.97
CA PRO A 240 -1.05 -14.16 -15.96
C PRO A 240 0.08 -14.28 -14.93
N VAL A 241 0.56 -13.16 -14.40
CA VAL A 241 1.65 -13.11 -13.41
C VAL A 241 1.12 -13.09 -11.99
N PHE A 242 -0.20 -12.91 -11.80
CA PHE A 242 -0.79 -12.87 -10.47
C PHE A 242 -0.53 -14.16 -9.70
N PRO A 243 -0.02 -14.09 -8.45
CA PRO A 243 0.46 -15.25 -7.72
C PRO A 243 -0.68 -16.16 -7.26
N LYS A 244 -0.51 -17.47 -7.48
CA LYS A 244 -1.52 -18.48 -7.11
C LYS A 244 -1.86 -18.49 -5.61
N ARG A 245 -0.92 -18.07 -4.75
CA ARG A 245 -1.14 -18.00 -3.30
C ARG A 245 -2.23 -17.01 -2.89
N LEU A 246 -2.49 -15.98 -3.72
CA LEU A 246 -3.48 -14.95 -3.46
C LEU A 246 -4.81 -15.17 -4.19
N LEU A 247 -5.00 -16.30 -4.89
CA LEU A 247 -6.25 -16.57 -5.59
C LEU A 247 -7.44 -16.74 -4.65
N ASN A 248 -7.22 -17.30 -3.46
CA ASN A 248 -8.28 -17.41 -2.45
C ASN A 248 -8.65 -16.02 -1.91
N ASP A 249 -7.64 -15.18 -1.60
CA ASP A 249 -7.89 -13.82 -1.13
C ASP A 249 -8.57 -12.96 -2.22
N LEU A 250 -8.22 -13.18 -3.50
CA LEU A 250 -8.89 -12.51 -4.62
C LEU A 250 -10.35 -12.98 -4.77
N ALA A 251 -10.60 -14.27 -4.60
CA ALA A 251 -11.97 -14.83 -4.63
C ALA A 251 -12.80 -14.33 -3.45
N GLU A 252 -12.16 -14.12 -2.29
CA GLU A 252 -12.81 -13.59 -1.10
C GLU A 252 -13.33 -12.16 -1.30
N VAL A 253 -12.59 -11.33 -2.02
CA VAL A 253 -12.98 -9.93 -2.26
C VAL A 253 -13.83 -9.75 -3.54
N GLN A 254 -14.07 -10.77 -4.32
CA GLN A 254 -14.87 -10.77 -5.55
C GLN A 254 -16.38 -10.88 -5.26
#